data_ce7674b47bbbe255bb30e9618747e653
#
_entry.id   ce7674b47bbbe255bb30e9618747e653
#
_cell.length_a   1.000
_cell.length_b   1.000
_cell.length_c   1.000
_cell.angle_alpha   90.00
_cell.angle_beta   90.00
_cell.angle_gamma   90.00
#
_symmetry.space_group_name_H-M   'P 1'
#
loop_
_entity.id
_entity.type
_entity.pdbx_description
1 polymer ?
#
loop_
_entity_poly.entity_id
_entity_poly.type
_entity_poly.pdbx_seq_one_letter_code
_entity_poly.pdbx_strand_id
1 'polypeptide(L)'
;FIEEGHKLGMRVHGSLNVFAGGHNFFDRGIIYGDHADWQSQVYTEGKIVPISEIKSNYNGMLNPANPEVQEYELAILREFAEKYPDVDGIVFDRVRFDNITSDFSPLSKELFEAYAGTKVADYPDDILRWTQDADGKWDWSQGPLFRKWIEWRASVIKDFVTEAHRQLKEINPRLLVGDYTGAWYPTYYYVGVNWASEQFDPARYFDWATPEYRNTGYADLLDIYMTGLYYTLVTKAEVDKANGVVGQRTEAGMSDEQNYWYCIEGGAEWAKKITCGVVPVTGSIYVEQYEGDAAQFTRAVAQALRDTDGLMIFDI
;
A
#
# COMPACT_ATOMS: atom_id res chain seq x y z
N PHE A 1 0.00 -27.72 -5.85
CA PHE A 1 0.83 -26.92 -4.92
C PHE A 1 0.37 -27.12 -3.46
N ILE A 2 -0.91 -26.89 -3.15
CA ILE A 2 -1.41 -26.94 -1.74
C ILE A 2 -1.13 -28.32 -1.12
N GLU A 3 -1.56 -29.41 -1.77
CA GLU A 3 -1.35 -30.78 -1.31
C GLU A 3 0.13 -31.13 -1.07
N GLU A 4 1.01 -30.73 -2.00
CA GLU A 4 2.44 -31.02 -1.88
C GLU A 4 3.10 -30.17 -0.78
N GLY A 5 2.69 -28.90 -0.63
CA GLY A 5 3.13 -28.07 0.47
C GLY A 5 2.75 -28.65 1.84
N HIS A 6 1.51 -29.09 1.97
CA HIS A 6 1.03 -29.73 3.20
C HIS A 6 1.75 -31.03 3.53
N LYS A 7 2.10 -31.87 2.53
CA LYS A 7 2.93 -33.08 2.73
C LYS A 7 4.30 -32.76 3.31
N LEU A 8 4.83 -31.58 3.01
CA LEU A 8 6.11 -31.06 3.54
C LEU A 8 5.96 -30.30 4.84
N GLY A 9 4.76 -30.23 5.42
CA GLY A 9 4.48 -29.48 6.64
C GLY A 9 4.44 -27.96 6.47
N MET A 10 4.34 -27.48 5.22
CA MET A 10 4.23 -26.06 4.89
C MET A 10 2.77 -25.59 4.93
N ARG A 11 2.56 -24.32 5.26
CA ARG A 11 1.31 -23.63 4.96
C ARG A 11 1.42 -23.00 3.57
N VAL A 12 0.33 -23.01 2.81
CA VAL A 12 0.27 -22.48 1.45
C VAL A 12 -0.70 -21.29 1.41
N HIS A 13 -0.21 -20.13 1.04
CA HIS A 13 -1.01 -18.91 0.91
C HIS A 13 -1.10 -18.49 -0.55
N GLY A 14 -2.29 -18.06 -0.99
CA GLY A 14 -2.45 -17.37 -2.27
C GLY A 14 -2.15 -15.89 -2.10
N SER A 15 -1.31 -15.31 -2.98
CA SER A 15 -1.14 -13.87 -3.06
C SER A 15 -1.89 -13.33 -4.28
N LEU A 16 -2.76 -12.35 -4.07
CA LEU A 16 -3.61 -11.78 -5.11
C LEU A 16 -3.36 -10.28 -5.23
N ASN A 17 -3.05 -9.84 -6.46
CA ASN A 17 -2.97 -8.42 -6.80
C ASN A 17 -4.39 -7.86 -6.92
N VAL A 18 -4.81 -7.10 -5.90
CA VAL A 18 -6.10 -6.42 -5.88
C VAL A 18 -5.98 -5.03 -6.54
N PHE A 19 -7.02 -4.58 -7.23
CA PHE A 19 -7.07 -3.33 -7.98
C PHE A 19 -6.04 -3.19 -9.12
N ALA A 20 -5.37 -4.27 -9.51
CA ALA A 20 -4.48 -4.29 -10.67
C ALA A 20 -5.26 -4.66 -11.94
N GLY A 21 -5.69 -3.68 -12.71
CA GLY A 21 -6.54 -3.86 -13.90
C GLY A 21 -5.78 -4.02 -15.22
N GLY A 22 -4.46 -3.82 -15.21
CA GLY A 22 -3.67 -3.93 -16.44
C GLY A 22 -2.19 -3.60 -16.30
N HIS A 23 -1.51 -3.69 -17.44
CA HIS A 23 -0.08 -3.40 -17.57
C HIS A 23 0.16 -2.43 -18.73
N ASN A 24 0.52 -1.19 -18.43
CA ASN A 24 0.57 -0.09 -19.39
C ASN A 24 1.66 -0.23 -20.47
N PHE A 25 2.77 -0.94 -20.20
CA PHE A 25 3.82 -1.15 -21.22
C PHE A 25 3.41 -2.13 -22.31
N PHE A 26 2.45 -3.01 -22.02
CA PHE A 26 1.98 -4.05 -22.95
C PHE A 26 0.56 -3.82 -23.45
N ASP A 27 -0.11 -2.75 -23.03
CA ASP A 27 -1.52 -2.44 -23.35
C ASP A 27 -2.43 -3.67 -23.13
N ARG A 28 -2.28 -4.33 -21.96
CA ARG A 28 -2.99 -5.54 -21.59
C ARG A 28 -3.70 -5.39 -20.26
N GLY A 29 -4.79 -6.13 -20.11
CA GLY A 29 -5.62 -6.17 -18.92
C GLY A 29 -7.02 -5.65 -19.19
N ILE A 30 -7.89 -5.72 -18.18
CA ILE A 30 -9.32 -5.40 -18.34
C ILE A 30 -9.55 -3.92 -18.66
N ILE A 31 -8.66 -3.02 -18.23
CA ILE A 31 -8.73 -1.59 -18.57
C ILE A 31 -8.44 -1.28 -20.04
N TYR A 32 -7.90 -2.23 -20.80
CA TYR A 32 -7.66 -2.12 -22.24
C TYR A 32 -8.74 -2.85 -23.08
N GLY A 33 -9.79 -3.34 -22.43
CA GLY A 33 -10.89 -4.08 -23.02
C GLY A 33 -12.25 -3.63 -22.47
N ASP A 34 -13.00 -4.57 -21.94
CA ASP A 34 -14.40 -4.38 -21.59
C ASP A 34 -14.64 -3.45 -20.39
N HIS A 35 -13.62 -3.14 -19.59
CA HIS A 35 -13.70 -2.32 -18.41
C HIS A 35 -12.75 -1.10 -18.43
N ALA A 36 -12.67 -0.45 -19.58
CA ALA A 36 -11.87 0.76 -19.74
C ALA A 36 -12.35 1.92 -18.83
N ASP A 37 -13.62 1.93 -18.46
CA ASP A 37 -14.25 2.88 -17.55
C ASP A 37 -13.92 2.66 -16.07
N TRP A 38 -13.35 1.51 -15.70
CA TRP A 38 -12.95 1.18 -14.34
C TRP A 38 -11.55 1.67 -13.97
N GLN A 39 -10.75 2.10 -14.96
CA GLN A 39 -9.39 2.55 -14.74
C GLN A 39 -9.31 3.83 -13.90
N SER A 40 -8.25 3.96 -13.12
CA SER A 40 -7.95 5.18 -12.38
C SER A 40 -7.76 6.38 -13.30
N GLN A 41 -8.27 7.54 -12.85
CA GLN A 41 -8.06 8.84 -13.50
C GLN A 41 -6.96 9.59 -12.75
N VAL A 42 -5.89 9.91 -13.46
CA VAL A 42 -4.68 10.53 -12.90
C VAL A 42 -4.69 12.03 -13.18
N TYR A 43 -4.59 12.83 -12.12
CA TYR A 43 -4.40 14.27 -12.23
C TYR A 43 -2.91 14.60 -12.28
N THR A 44 -2.43 14.99 -13.43
CA THR A 44 -1.02 15.30 -13.68
C THR A 44 -0.88 16.52 -14.59
N GLU A 45 0.05 17.42 -14.25
CA GLU A 45 0.36 18.61 -15.06
C GLU A 45 -0.88 19.44 -15.46
N GLY A 46 -1.82 19.58 -14.49
CA GLY A 46 -3.05 20.35 -14.70
C GLY A 46 -4.13 19.64 -15.54
N LYS A 47 -3.98 18.34 -15.82
CA LYS A 47 -4.93 17.55 -16.61
C LYS A 47 -5.30 16.26 -15.90
N ILE A 48 -6.55 15.84 -16.06
CA ILE A 48 -7.00 14.52 -15.66
C ILE A 48 -6.97 13.61 -16.89
N VAL A 49 -6.21 12.52 -16.81
CA VAL A 49 -6.04 11.55 -17.90
C VAL A 49 -6.24 10.12 -17.38
N PRO A 50 -6.70 9.18 -18.22
CA PRO A 50 -6.77 7.76 -17.85
C PRO A 50 -5.37 7.22 -17.54
N ILE A 51 -5.26 6.35 -16.54
CA ILE A 51 -3.97 5.75 -16.15
C ILE A 51 -3.32 4.96 -17.30
N SER A 52 -4.11 4.42 -18.21
CA SER A 52 -3.62 3.72 -19.41
C SER A 52 -2.81 4.61 -20.36
N GLU A 53 -2.93 5.94 -20.25
CA GLU A 53 -2.13 6.89 -21.02
C GLU A 53 -0.77 7.20 -20.36
N ILE A 54 -0.58 6.85 -19.09
CA ILE A 54 0.68 7.06 -18.35
C ILE A 54 1.68 5.96 -18.67
N LYS A 55 2.40 6.10 -19.78
CA LYS A 55 3.37 5.10 -20.25
C LYS A 55 4.72 5.13 -19.52
N SER A 56 4.93 6.05 -18.62
CA SER A 56 6.10 6.07 -17.71
C SER A 56 5.96 5.10 -16.52
N ASN A 57 4.74 4.60 -16.27
CA ASN A 57 4.43 3.66 -15.20
C ASN A 57 3.76 2.41 -15.80
N TYR A 58 4.21 1.22 -15.40
CA TYR A 58 3.63 -0.04 -15.84
C TYR A 58 2.24 -0.33 -15.24
N ASN A 59 1.91 0.30 -14.12
CA ASN A 59 0.67 0.04 -13.38
C ASN A 59 -0.57 0.53 -14.14
N GLY A 60 -1.42 -0.40 -14.53
CA GLY A 60 -2.78 -0.13 -15.00
C GLY A 60 -3.78 -0.37 -13.87
N MET A 61 -3.84 0.56 -12.89
CA MET A 61 -4.69 0.39 -11.69
C MET A 61 -6.15 0.71 -11.98
N LEU A 62 -7.03 -0.04 -11.34
CA LEU A 62 -8.46 0.25 -11.23
C LEU A 62 -8.70 1.38 -10.21
N ASN A 63 -9.88 1.99 -10.27
CA ASN A 63 -10.31 2.94 -9.23
C ASN A 63 -10.85 2.19 -8.00
N PRO A 64 -10.16 2.16 -6.86
CA PRO A 64 -10.63 1.45 -5.66
C PRO A 64 -11.92 2.02 -5.06
N ALA A 65 -12.27 3.27 -5.38
CA ALA A 65 -13.50 3.88 -4.90
C ALA A 65 -14.73 3.51 -5.74
N ASN A 66 -14.56 2.86 -6.89
CA ASN A 66 -15.68 2.43 -7.73
C ASN A 66 -16.35 1.17 -7.13
N PRO A 67 -17.66 1.22 -6.77
CA PRO A 67 -18.36 0.08 -6.19
C PRO A 67 -18.40 -1.16 -7.10
N GLU A 68 -18.45 -0.98 -8.42
CA GLU A 68 -18.42 -2.10 -9.37
C GLU A 68 -17.06 -2.79 -9.37
N VAL A 69 -15.97 -2.02 -9.26
CA VAL A 69 -14.61 -2.54 -9.11
C VAL A 69 -14.47 -3.30 -7.81
N GLN A 70 -14.97 -2.74 -6.69
CA GLN A 70 -14.92 -3.43 -5.40
C GLN A 70 -15.67 -4.77 -5.44
N GLU A 71 -16.87 -4.81 -6.00
CA GLU A 71 -17.63 -6.07 -6.12
C GLU A 71 -16.93 -7.08 -7.02
N TYR A 72 -16.30 -6.64 -8.11
CA TYR A 72 -15.52 -7.51 -8.99
C TYR A 72 -14.34 -8.14 -8.24
N GLU A 73 -13.57 -7.34 -7.50
CA GLU A 73 -12.42 -7.86 -6.73
C GLU A 73 -12.88 -8.76 -5.57
N LEU A 74 -13.95 -8.42 -4.88
CA LEU A 74 -14.56 -9.29 -3.86
C LEU A 74 -15.02 -10.63 -4.47
N ALA A 75 -15.58 -10.61 -5.68
CA ALA A 75 -15.99 -11.85 -6.37
C ALA A 75 -14.78 -12.75 -6.68
N ILE A 76 -13.64 -12.17 -7.10
CA ILE A 76 -12.40 -12.92 -7.32
C ILE A 76 -11.90 -13.55 -6.02
N LEU A 77 -11.90 -12.80 -4.93
CA LEU A 77 -11.47 -13.30 -3.62
C LEU A 77 -12.35 -14.45 -3.12
N ARG A 78 -13.69 -14.32 -3.28
CA ARG A 78 -14.64 -15.39 -2.94
C ARG A 78 -14.39 -16.64 -3.80
N GLU A 79 -14.31 -16.46 -5.11
CA GLU A 79 -14.07 -17.57 -6.05
C GLU A 79 -12.78 -18.32 -5.70
N PHE A 80 -11.72 -17.61 -5.37
CA PHE A 80 -10.48 -18.21 -4.92
C PHE A 80 -10.67 -19.04 -3.65
N ALA A 81 -11.29 -18.49 -2.63
CA ALA A 81 -11.53 -19.19 -1.35
C ALA A 81 -12.43 -20.42 -1.51
N GLU A 82 -13.45 -20.35 -2.36
CA GLU A 82 -14.37 -21.46 -2.65
C GLU A 82 -13.71 -22.57 -3.48
N LYS A 83 -12.89 -22.20 -4.48
CA LYS A 83 -12.19 -23.17 -5.35
C LYS A 83 -11.01 -23.86 -4.67
N TYR A 84 -10.38 -23.19 -3.70
CA TYR A 84 -9.22 -23.71 -3.00
C TYR A 84 -9.47 -23.81 -1.48
N PRO A 85 -10.43 -24.64 -1.03
CA PRO A 85 -10.84 -24.70 0.37
C PRO A 85 -9.73 -25.15 1.33
N ASP A 86 -8.68 -25.78 0.80
CA ASP A 86 -7.53 -26.27 1.56
C ASP A 86 -6.38 -25.27 1.62
N VAL A 87 -6.50 -24.09 1.02
CA VAL A 87 -5.49 -23.04 1.13
C VAL A 87 -5.48 -22.49 2.56
N ASP A 88 -4.29 -22.25 3.12
CA ASP A 88 -4.17 -21.80 4.52
C ASP A 88 -4.45 -20.32 4.68
N GLY A 89 -4.26 -19.51 3.63
CA GLY A 89 -4.53 -18.08 3.69
C GLY A 89 -4.51 -17.38 2.34
N ILE A 90 -4.96 -16.14 2.38
CA ILE A 90 -4.89 -15.19 1.26
C ILE A 90 -4.10 -13.98 1.75
N VAL A 91 -3.12 -13.55 0.95
CA VAL A 91 -2.37 -12.32 1.16
C VAL A 91 -2.74 -11.33 0.08
N PHE A 92 -3.26 -10.19 0.48
CA PHE A 92 -3.53 -9.09 -0.42
C PHE A 92 -2.22 -8.43 -0.84
N ASP A 93 -2.09 -8.13 -2.11
CA ASP A 93 -1.09 -7.24 -2.67
C ASP A 93 -1.80 -6.15 -3.47
N ARG A 94 -1.29 -4.93 -3.43
CA ARG A 94 -1.83 -3.77 -4.16
C ARG A 94 -3.29 -3.42 -3.82
N VAL A 95 -3.73 -3.67 -2.60
CA VAL A 95 -5.00 -3.12 -2.09
C VAL A 95 -4.81 -1.61 -1.85
N ARG A 96 -4.77 -0.85 -2.95
CA ARG A 96 -4.37 0.56 -2.90
C ARG A 96 -4.77 1.33 -4.15
N PHE A 97 -4.75 2.66 -4.05
CA PHE A 97 -4.70 3.55 -5.21
C PHE A 97 -3.31 3.48 -5.88
N ASP A 98 -3.20 4.01 -7.11
CA ASP A 98 -1.90 4.02 -7.80
C ASP A 98 -0.89 4.95 -7.12
N ASN A 99 -1.26 6.24 -6.96
CA ASN A 99 -0.38 7.27 -6.40
C ASN A 99 -1.23 8.39 -5.77
N ILE A 100 -0.58 9.43 -5.22
CA ILE A 100 -1.24 10.62 -4.67
C ILE A 100 -2.05 11.38 -5.74
N THR A 101 -1.67 11.25 -7.00
CA THR A 101 -2.32 11.86 -8.16
C THR A 101 -3.53 11.08 -8.69
N SER A 102 -3.99 10.02 -8.01
CA SER A 102 -5.18 9.22 -8.36
C SER A 102 -6.05 8.91 -7.13
N ASP A 103 -7.34 8.64 -7.25
CA ASP A 103 -8.18 8.77 -8.42
C ASP A 103 -8.92 10.12 -8.41
N PHE A 104 -8.87 10.83 -9.53
CA PHE A 104 -9.52 12.13 -9.70
C PHE A 104 -10.71 12.05 -10.69
N SER A 105 -11.39 10.91 -10.77
CA SER A 105 -12.62 10.77 -11.55
C SER A 105 -13.77 11.60 -10.98
N PRO A 106 -14.81 11.87 -11.79
CA PRO A 106 -16.05 12.48 -11.30
C PRO A 106 -16.70 11.67 -10.17
N LEU A 107 -16.64 10.33 -10.23
CA LEU A 107 -17.14 9.44 -9.19
C LEU A 107 -16.38 9.65 -7.87
N SER A 108 -15.06 9.69 -7.90
CA SER A 108 -14.24 9.92 -6.72
C SER A 108 -14.49 11.29 -6.10
N LYS A 109 -14.74 12.32 -6.93
CA LYS A 109 -15.18 13.63 -6.46
C LYS A 109 -16.49 13.54 -5.67
N GLU A 110 -17.51 12.90 -6.25
CA GLU A 110 -18.83 12.76 -5.63
C GLU A 110 -18.76 12.03 -4.28
N LEU A 111 -18.05 10.90 -4.24
CA LEU A 111 -17.89 10.09 -3.04
C LEU A 111 -17.09 10.84 -1.96
N PHE A 112 -16.05 11.57 -2.35
CA PHE A 112 -15.29 12.40 -1.44
C PHE A 112 -16.13 13.55 -0.86
N GLU A 113 -16.91 14.26 -1.69
CA GLU A 113 -17.80 15.31 -1.22
C GLU A 113 -18.83 14.80 -0.22
N ALA A 114 -19.37 13.60 -0.46
CA ALA A 114 -20.27 12.95 0.49
C ALA A 114 -19.58 12.61 1.82
N TYR A 115 -18.36 12.07 1.77
CA TYR A 115 -17.54 11.78 2.95
C TYR A 115 -17.16 13.04 3.74
N ALA A 116 -16.71 14.08 3.03
CA ALA A 116 -16.26 15.32 3.63
C ALA A 116 -17.40 16.20 4.15
N GLY A 117 -18.64 15.94 3.73
CA GLY A 117 -19.80 16.78 4.05
C GLY A 117 -19.73 18.19 3.45
N THR A 118 -18.91 18.39 2.41
CA THR A 118 -18.71 19.69 1.75
C THR A 118 -18.45 19.51 0.27
N LYS A 119 -18.76 20.57 -0.50
CA LYS A 119 -18.44 20.58 -1.95
C LYS A 119 -17.02 21.06 -2.19
N VAL A 120 -16.36 20.48 -3.18
CA VAL A 120 -15.06 20.95 -3.70
C VAL A 120 -15.34 22.04 -4.71
N ALA A 121 -15.01 23.28 -4.34
CA ALA A 121 -15.33 24.45 -5.14
C ALA A 121 -14.47 24.54 -6.42
N ASP A 122 -13.18 24.28 -6.26
CA ASP A 122 -12.20 24.26 -7.36
C ASP A 122 -11.56 22.85 -7.44
N TYR A 123 -12.22 21.98 -8.19
CA TYR A 123 -11.75 20.60 -8.37
C TYR A 123 -10.86 20.47 -9.61
N PRO A 124 -9.70 19.83 -9.49
CA PRO A 124 -9.13 19.14 -8.33
C PRO A 124 -8.20 20.01 -7.44
N ASP A 125 -8.04 21.30 -7.73
CA ASP A 125 -7.03 22.19 -7.13
C ASP A 125 -7.21 22.43 -5.63
N ASP A 126 -8.44 22.36 -5.12
CA ASP A 126 -8.69 22.39 -3.66
C ASP A 126 -8.13 21.15 -2.93
N ILE A 127 -7.77 20.10 -3.67
CA ILE A 127 -7.17 18.87 -3.16
C ILE A 127 -5.68 18.87 -3.42
N LEU A 128 -5.29 18.92 -4.70
CA LEU A 128 -3.92 18.86 -5.17
C LEU A 128 -3.78 19.81 -6.34
N ARG A 129 -2.84 20.75 -6.24
CA ARG A 129 -2.64 21.81 -7.24
C ARG A 129 -1.32 21.62 -7.96
N TRP A 130 -1.39 21.53 -9.29
CA TRP A 130 -0.21 21.54 -10.15
C TRP A 130 0.17 22.95 -10.55
N THR A 131 1.46 23.26 -10.48
CA THR A 131 2.04 24.52 -10.92
C THR A 131 3.27 24.26 -11.77
N GLN A 132 3.49 25.12 -12.77
CA GLN A 132 4.69 25.08 -13.61
C GLN A 132 5.60 26.24 -13.24
N ASP A 133 6.86 25.96 -12.99
CA ASP A 133 7.85 27.00 -12.71
C ASP A 133 8.32 27.74 -14.00
N ALA A 134 9.22 28.71 -13.84
CA ALA A 134 9.73 29.51 -14.97
C ALA A 134 10.56 28.68 -15.97
N ASP A 135 11.10 27.55 -15.56
CA ASP A 135 11.89 26.61 -16.38
C ASP A 135 11.01 25.55 -17.05
N GLY A 136 9.70 25.61 -16.83
CA GLY A 136 8.73 24.69 -17.40
C GLY A 136 8.60 23.36 -16.63
N LYS A 137 9.21 23.24 -15.46
CA LYS A 137 9.09 22.05 -14.61
C LYS A 137 7.79 22.08 -13.82
N TRP A 138 7.05 20.99 -13.88
CA TRP A 138 5.85 20.80 -13.09
C TRP A 138 6.16 20.31 -11.66
N ASP A 139 5.44 20.88 -10.71
CA ASP A 139 5.43 20.44 -9.32
C ASP A 139 4.02 20.57 -8.75
N TRP A 140 3.73 19.86 -7.67
CA TRP A 140 2.43 19.90 -7.05
C TRP A 140 2.50 20.37 -5.60
N SER A 141 1.40 20.94 -5.13
CA SER A 141 1.23 21.38 -3.74
C SER A 141 -0.12 20.94 -3.20
N GLN A 142 -0.22 20.90 -1.87
CA GLN A 142 -1.45 20.54 -1.17
C GLN A 142 -2.48 21.67 -1.24
N GLY A 143 -3.70 21.33 -1.63
CA GLY A 143 -4.86 22.19 -1.49
C GLY A 143 -5.45 22.14 -0.08
N PRO A 144 -6.43 23.00 0.25
CA PRO A 144 -7.03 23.08 1.59
C PRO A 144 -7.76 21.80 2.02
N LEU A 145 -8.20 20.97 1.08
CA LEU A 145 -8.90 19.70 1.35
C LEU A 145 -7.98 18.47 1.26
N PHE A 146 -6.69 18.65 1.02
CA PHE A 146 -5.74 17.56 0.83
C PHE A 146 -5.75 16.53 1.96
N ARG A 147 -5.63 16.98 3.21
CA ARG A 147 -5.58 16.08 4.38
C ARG A 147 -6.88 15.26 4.53
N LYS A 148 -8.03 15.86 4.22
CA LYS A 148 -9.32 15.16 4.25
C LYS A 148 -9.46 14.19 3.09
N TRP A 149 -8.88 14.51 1.92
CA TRP A 149 -8.82 13.63 0.76
C TRP A 149 -8.02 12.36 1.03
N ILE A 150 -6.82 12.47 1.62
CA ILE A 150 -6.02 11.28 1.94
C ILE A 150 -6.67 10.43 3.04
N GLU A 151 -7.37 11.03 3.99
CA GLU A 151 -8.18 10.32 4.98
C GLU A 151 -9.31 9.54 4.32
N TRP A 152 -10.06 10.17 3.40
CA TRP A 152 -11.11 9.49 2.63
C TRP A 152 -10.56 8.31 1.81
N ARG A 153 -9.46 8.49 1.11
CA ARG A 153 -8.84 7.39 0.35
C ARG A 153 -8.48 6.21 1.26
N ALA A 154 -7.92 6.49 2.42
CA ALA A 154 -7.60 5.45 3.39
C ALA A 154 -8.86 4.77 3.95
N SER A 155 -9.98 5.48 4.12
CA SER A 155 -11.25 4.87 4.51
C SER A 155 -11.80 3.94 3.44
N VAL A 156 -11.70 4.31 2.15
CA VAL A 156 -12.11 3.44 1.03
C VAL A 156 -11.37 2.10 1.07
N ILE A 157 -10.05 2.12 1.28
CA ILE A 157 -9.25 0.88 1.38
C ILE A 157 -9.64 0.08 2.62
N LYS A 158 -9.79 0.73 3.78
CA LYS A 158 -10.23 0.04 5.00
C LYS A 158 -11.59 -0.65 4.83
N ASP A 159 -12.56 0.05 4.24
CA ASP A 159 -13.91 -0.47 4.03
C ASP A 159 -13.88 -1.71 3.13
N PHE A 160 -13.08 -1.67 2.05
CA PHE A 160 -12.86 -2.84 1.20
C PHE A 160 -12.21 -4.01 1.95
N VAL A 161 -11.13 -3.77 2.71
CA VAL A 161 -10.45 -4.81 3.51
C VAL A 161 -11.41 -5.41 4.54
N THR A 162 -12.24 -4.57 5.18
CA THR A 162 -13.26 -5.02 6.15
C THR A 162 -14.25 -5.97 5.51
N GLU A 163 -14.78 -5.60 4.34
CA GLU A 163 -15.76 -6.44 3.64
C GLU A 163 -15.12 -7.71 3.08
N ALA A 164 -13.92 -7.62 2.51
CA ALA A 164 -13.17 -8.80 2.05
C ALA A 164 -12.92 -9.78 3.21
N HIS A 165 -12.41 -9.29 4.33
CA HIS A 165 -12.20 -10.11 5.53
C HIS A 165 -13.50 -10.79 5.98
N ARG A 166 -14.59 -10.05 6.09
CA ARG A 166 -15.89 -10.59 6.50
C ARG A 166 -16.34 -11.73 5.59
N GLN A 167 -16.32 -11.53 4.27
CA GLN A 167 -16.75 -12.53 3.29
C GLN A 167 -15.85 -13.77 3.28
N LEU A 168 -14.54 -13.58 3.34
CA LEU A 168 -13.58 -14.68 3.37
C LEU A 168 -13.74 -15.54 4.63
N LYS A 169 -13.95 -14.91 5.79
CA LYS A 169 -14.21 -15.64 7.06
C LYS A 169 -15.56 -16.35 7.10
N GLU A 170 -16.55 -15.85 6.36
CA GLU A 170 -17.83 -16.57 6.19
C GLU A 170 -17.68 -17.84 5.36
N ILE A 171 -16.83 -17.83 4.31
CA ILE A 171 -16.55 -19.01 3.49
C ILE A 171 -15.68 -20.00 4.25
N ASN A 172 -14.61 -19.54 4.85
CA ASN A 172 -13.71 -20.38 5.64
C ASN A 172 -13.18 -19.63 6.89
N PRO A 173 -13.75 -19.87 8.08
CA PRO A 173 -13.33 -19.20 9.31
C PRO A 173 -11.85 -19.45 9.71
N ARG A 174 -11.21 -20.49 9.17
CA ARG A 174 -9.80 -20.81 9.42
C ARG A 174 -8.84 -20.15 8.43
N LEU A 175 -9.35 -19.60 7.32
CA LEU A 175 -8.55 -18.94 6.31
C LEU A 175 -7.84 -17.74 6.92
N LEU A 176 -6.52 -17.69 6.83
CA LEU A 176 -5.74 -16.54 7.27
C LEU A 176 -5.84 -15.43 6.21
N VAL A 177 -6.14 -14.23 6.68
CA VAL A 177 -6.19 -13.03 5.82
C VAL A 177 -4.99 -12.16 6.13
N GLY A 178 -4.17 -11.91 5.13
CA GLY A 178 -2.95 -11.12 5.25
C GLY A 178 -2.89 -9.97 4.26
N ASP A 179 -2.00 -9.04 4.52
CA ASP A 179 -1.69 -7.94 3.61
C ASP A 179 -0.18 -7.74 3.49
N TYR A 180 0.27 -7.36 2.30
CA TYR A 180 1.66 -7.10 1.97
C TYR A 180 1.85 -5.66 1.53
N THR A 181 2.57 -4.88 2.35
CA THR A 181 2.86 -3.47 2.07
C THR A 181 4.33 -3.15 2.29
N GLY A 182 4.77 -1.97 1.86
CA GLY A 182 6.10 -1.48 2.20
C GLY A 182 6.18 -0.90 3.61
N ALA A 183 7.36 -0.99 4.22
CA ALA A 183 7.61 -0.49 5.57
C ALA A 183 7.63 1.04 5.70
N TRP A 184 7.63 1.79 4.60
CA TRP A 184 7.73 3.26 4.57
C TRP A 184 6.38 3.95 4.84
N TYR A 185 5.82 3.73 6.00
CA TYR A 185 4.53 4.29 6.44
C TYR A 185 4.40 5.80 6.26
N PRO A 186 5.44 6.63 6.50
CA PRO A 186 5.31 8.09 6.39
C PRO A 186 4.78 8.60 5.06
N THR A 187 4.93 7.82 3.98
CA THR A 187 4.46 8.17 2.63
C THR A 187 3.42 7.21 2.07
N TYR A 188 2.98 6.23 2.85
CA TYR A 188 1.99 5.26 2.38
C TYR A 188 0.61 5.88 2.13
N TYR A 189 0.33 7.06 2.70
CA TYR A 189 -0.86 7.84 2.35
C TYR A 189 -0.91 8.24 0.86
N TYR A 190 0.25 8.24 0.15
CA TYR A 190 0.30 8.48 -1.30
C TYR A 190 -0.53 7.47 -2.08
N VAL A 191 -0.62 6.26 -1.59
CA VAL A 191 -1.40 5.19 -2.20
C VAL A 191 -2.72 4.91 -1.48
N GLY A 192 -3.13 5.77 -0.55
CA GLY A 192 -4.40 5.67 0.17
C GLY A 192 -4.46 4.49 1.15
N VAL A 193 -3.33 4.09 1.73
CA VAL A 193 -3.27 2.93 2.61
C VAL A 193 -2.85 3.34 4.02
N ASN A 194 -3.61 2.85 5.01
CA ASN A 194 -3.27 2.95 6.42
C ASN A 194 -3.22 1.55 7.06
N TRP A 195 -2.09 0.88 6.94
CA TRP A 195 -1.87 -0.44 7.53
C TRP A 195 -1.59 -0.43 9.05
N ALA A 196 -1.87 0.70 9.72
CA ALA A 196 -1.75 0.82 11.17
C ALA A 196 -2.89 0.11 11.90
N SER A 197 -2.69 -0.19 13.19
CA SER A 197 -3.80 -0.43 14.10
C SER A 197 -4.55 0.88 14.38
N GLU A 198 -5.86 0.81 14.65
CA GLU A 198 -6.66 1.95 15.14
C GLU A 198 -6.15 2.52 16.48
N GLN A 199 -5.35 1.75 17.21
CA GLN A 199 -4.72 2.19 18.46
C GLN A 199 -3.54 3.15 18.22
N PHE A 200 -2.92 3.10 17.05
CA PHE A 200 -1.85 4.02 16.66
C PHE A 200 -2.46 5.35 16.17
N ASP A 201 -1.94 6.46 16.68
CA ASP A 201 -2.39 7.81 16.31
C ASP A 201 -1.37 8.49 15.40
N PRO A 202 -1.55 8.43 14.06
CA PRO A 202 -0.61 9.04 13.12
C PRO A 202 -0.46 10.55 13.26
N ALA A 203 -1.50 11.25 13.70
CA ALA A 203 -1.48 12.72 13.86
C ALA A 203 -0.49 13.20 14.92
N ARG A 204 -0.01 12.30 15.81
CA ARG A 204 1.07 12.61 16.77
C ARG A 204 2.47 12.64 16.14
N TYR A 205 2.62 12.08 14.96
CA TYR A 205 3.92 11.88 14.32
C TYR A 205 4.02 12.57 12.97
N PHE A 206 2.89 12.81 12.30
CA PHE A 206 2.85 13.26 10.92
C PHE A 206 1.84 14.39 10.72
N ASP A 207 2.30 15.52 10.25
CA ASP A 207 1.48 16.72 10.02
C ASP A 207 0.43 16.52 8.90
N TRP A 208 0.64 15.56 8.01
CA TRP A 208 -0.32 15.24 6.96
C TRP A 208 -1.56 14.49 7.49
N ALA A 209 -1.47 13.82 8.64
CA ALA A 209 -2.60 13.07 9.19
C ALA A 209 -3.60 14.00 9.89
N THR A 210 -4.90 13.74 9.68
CA THR A 210 -5.97 14.31 10.49
C THR A 210 -6.10 13.54 11.81
N PRO A 211 -6.75 14.07 12.84
CA PRO A 211 -7.04 13.32 14.07
C PRO A 211 -7.86 12.04 13.81
N GLU A 212 -8.72 12.07 12.80
CA GLU A 212 -9.60 10.98 12.40
C GLU A 212 -8.91 9.93 11.53
N TYR A 213 -7.73 10.24 10.96
CA TYR A 213 -6.99 9.31 10.10
C TYR A 213 -6.70 7.96 10.78
N ARG A 214 -6.52 7.93 12.10
CA ARG A 214 -6.36 6.68 12.86
C ARG A 214 -7.52 5.69 12.66
N ASN A 215 -8.74 6.18 12.43
CA ASN A 215 -9.93 5.37 12.25
C ASN A 215 -9.92 4.60 10.91
N THR A 216 -8.99 4.90 10.02
CA THR A 216 -8.82 4.23 8.74
C THR A 216 -7.79 3.10 8.78
N GLY A 217 -7.19 2.84 9.95
CA GLY A 217 -6.28 1.72 10.17
C GLY A 217 -6.99 0.37 10.08
N TYR A 218 -6.30 -0.65 9.55
CA TYR A 218 -6.89 -1.98 9.37
C TYR A 218 -6.03 -3.16 9.86
N ALA A 219 -4.89 -2.92 10.52
CA ALA A 219 -4.08 -4.02 11.07
C ALA A 219 -4.86 -4.95 11.97
N ASP A 220 -5.86 -4.42 12.69
CA ASP A 220 -6.72 -5.18 13.61
C ASP A 220 -7.61 -6.24 12.91
N LEU A 221 -7.73 -6.16 11.57
CA LEU A 221 -8.48 -7.10 10.73
C LEU A 221 -7.61 -8.23 10.17
N LEU A 222 -6.29 -8.13 10.30
CA LEU A 222 -5.37 -9.06 9.66
C LEU A 222 -4.95 -10.19 10.60
N ASP A 223 -4.76 -11.39 10.04
CA ASP A 223 -4.14 -12.54 10.73
C ASP A 223 -2.62 -12.58 10.52
N ILE A 224 -2.14 -11.98 9.41
CA ILE A 224 -0.72 -11.86 9.05
C ILE A 224 -0.49 -10.51 8.39
N TYR A 225 0.56 -9.81 8.79
CA TYR A 225 1.02 -8.61 8.13
C TYR A 225 2.46 -8.77 7.64
N MET A 226 2.68 -8.51 6.36
CA MET A 226 4.00 -8.58 5.74
C MET A 226 4.48 -7.17 5.39
N THR A 227 5.62 -6.77 5.97
CA THR A 227 6.20 -5.45 5.76
C THR A 227 7.45 -5.52 4.88
N GLY A 228 7.46 -4.81 3.76
CA GLY A 228 8.57 -4.75 2.81
C GLY A 228 9.75 -3.95 3.36
N LEU A 229 10.72 -4.62 3.95
CA LEU A 229 11.97 -4.03 4.43
C LEU A 229 12.97 -3.93 3.27
N TYR A 230 12.63 -3.17 2.23
CA TYR A 230 13.42 -3.05 0.99
C TYR A 230 14.56 -2.05 1.13
N TYR A 231 15.47 -2.32 2.05
CA TYR A 231 16.58 -1.45 2.42
C TYR A 231 17.89 -2.20 2.33
N THR A 232 18.91 -1.56 1.75
CA THR A 232 20.28 -2.09 1.73
C THR A 232 21.00 -1.87 3.05
N LEU A 233 20.60 -0.84 3.82
CA LEU A 233 21.11 -0.61 5.17
C LEU A 233 20.39 -1.53 6.17
N VAL A 234 21.18 -2.16 7.04
CA VAL A 234 20.65 -3.13 8.00
C VAL A 234 20.32 -2.48 9.35
N THR A 235 21.21 -1.62 9.86
CA THR A 235 21.08 -1.06 11.20
C THR A 235 20.97 0.47 11.20
N LYS A 236 20.40 1.04 12.27
CA LYS A 236 20.38 2.50 12.51
C LYS A 236 21.79 3.09 12.52
N ALA A 237 22.78 2.35 13.05
CA ALA A 237 24.18 2.77 13.03
C ALA A 237 24.76 2.87 11.60
N GLU A 238 24.24 2.11 10.64
CA GLU A 238 24.60 2.27 9.22
C GLU A 238 23.96 3.51 8.62
N VAL A 239 22.71 3.84 9.01
CA VAL A 239 22.05 5.09 8.61
C VAL A 239 22.88 6.29 9.08
N ASP A 240 23.33 6.31 10.34
CA ASP A 240 24.16 7.39 10.87
C ASP A 240 25.46 7.59 10.09
N LYS A 241 26.10 6.49 9.68
CA LYS A 241 27.33 6.53 8.87
C LYS A 241 27.11 7.00 7.43
N ALA A 242 25.92 6.80 6.91
CA ALA A 242 25.57 7.18 5.54
C ALA A 242 25.37 8.69 5.36
N ASN A 243 25.45 9.51 6.45
CA ASN A 243 25.35 10.98 6.43
C ASN A 243 24.12 11.50 5.67
N GLY A 244 22.95 10.91 5.91
CA GLY A 244 21.69 11.30 5.25
C GLY A 244 21.50 10.75 3.83
N VAL A 245 22.47 10.03 3.29
CA VAL A 245 22.27 9.21 2.07
C VAL A 245 21.62 7.91 2.50
N VAL A 246 20.32 7.94 2.65
CA VAL A 246 19.53 6.80 3.12
C VAL A 246 18.86 6.18 1.93
N GLY A 247 19.33 5.00 1.51
CA GLY A 247 18.64 4.09 0.62
C GLY A 247 17.98 4.68 -0.63
N GLN A 248 17.42 3.83 -1.45
CA GLN A 248 16.83 4.20 -2.74
C GLN A 248 15.48 4.98 -2.66
N ARG A 249 14.93 5.22 -1.46
CA ARG A 249 13.62 5.86 -1.26
C ARG A 249 13.67 6.90 -0.14
N THR A 250 14.55 7.89 -0.32
CA THR A 250 14.51 9.08 0.52
C THR A 250 13.32 9.94 0.12
N GLU A 251 12.43 10.18 1.06
CA GLU A 251 11.28 11.05 0.88
C GLU A 251 11.63 12.42 1.46
N ALA A 252 11.49 13.46 0.64
CA ALA A 252 11.80 14.82 1.05
C ALA A 252 10.91 15.26 2.23
N GLY A 253 11.52 15.92 3.23
CA GLY A 253 10.80 16.50 4.37
C GLY A 253 10.66 15.61 5.59
N MET A 254 11.36 14.47 5.65
CA MET A 254 11.39 13.62 6.85
C MET A 254 12.36 14.16 7.91
N SER A 255 11.97 14.04 9.18
CA SER A 255 12.85 14.35 10.32
C SER A 255 13.96 13.30 10.47
N ASP A 256 15.05 13.64 11.21
CA ASP A 256 16.14 12.70 11.47
C ASP A 256 15.66 11.40 12.14
N GLU A 257 14.68 11.48 13.02
CA GLU A 257 14.04 10.32 13.64
C GLU A 257 13.35 9.41 12.59
N GLN A 258 12.76 10.02 11.57
CA GLN A 258 12.09 9.31 10.48
C GLN A 258 13.08 8.67 9.50
N ASN A 259 14.30 9.17 9.40
CA ASN A 259 15.33 8.57 8.56
C ASN A 259 15.67 7.12 8.95
N TYR A 260 15.51 6.76 10.22
CA TYR A 260 15.71 5.37 10.67
C TYR A 260 14.70 4.38 10.12
N TRP A 261 13.60 4.82 9.48
CA TRP A 261 12.70 3.94 8.74
C TRP A 261 13.37 3.21 7.58
N TYR A 262 14.45 3.78 7.05
CA TYR A 262 15.12 3.30 5.84
C TYR A 262 16.27 2.31 6.11
N CYS A 263 16.11 1.52 7.16
CA CYS A 263 16.95 0.34 7.41
C CYS A 263 16.09 -0.80 7.93
N ILE A 264 16.63 -2.01 7.88
CA ILE A 264 15.91 -3.22 8.33
C ILE A 264 15.48 -3.09 9.79
N GLU A 265 16.42 -2.71 10.68
CA GLU A 265 16.16 -2.52 12.11
C GLU A 265 15.05 -1.50 12.36
N GLY A 266 15.18 -0.31 11.80
CA GLY A 266 14.21 0.77 12.04
C GLY A 266 12.86 0.52 11.40
N GLY A 267 12.82 -0.01 10.17
CA GLY A 267 11.57 -0.37 9.49
C GLY A 267 10.79 -1.44 10.25
N ALA A 268 11.48 -2.46 10.77
CA ALA A 268 10.87 -3.52 11.57
C ALA A 268 10.32 -2.99 12.90
N GLU A 269 11.11 -2.16 13.61
CA GLU A 269 10.69 -1.54 14.88
C GLU A 269 9.43 -0.69 14.69
N TRP A 270 9.42 0.16 13.66
CA TRP A 270 8.26 0.99 13.37
C TRP A 270 7.06 0.17 12.92
N ALA A 271 7.22 -0.86 12.12
CA ALA A 271 6.11 -1.73 11.73
C ALA A 271 5.42 -2.35 12.96
N LYS A 272 6.19 -2.85 13.93
CA LYS A 272 5.64 -3.36 15.19
C LYS A 272 4.98 -2.26 16.05
N LYS A 273 5.55 -1.07 16.09
CA LYS A 273 4.99 0.08 16.81
C LYS A 273 3.65 0.51 16.23
N ILE A 274 3.55 0.58 14.89
CA ILE A 274 2.35 1.05 14.18
C ILE A 274 1.22 0.03 14.24
N THR A 275 1.54 -1.26 14.13
CA THR A 275 0.55 -2.32 14.29
C THR A 275 0.15 -2.57 15.74
N CYS A 276 0.79 -1.90 16.71
CA CYS A 276 0.50 -2.03 18.15
C CYS A 276 0.49 -3.48 18.66
N GLY A 277 1.12 -4.41 17.94
CA GLY A 277 1.17 -5.83 18.31
C GLY A 277 -0.15 -6.59 18.13
N VAL A 278 -1.13 -6.03 17.41
CA VAL A 278 -2.43 -6.69 17.16
C VAL A 278 -2.35 -7.80 16.11
N VAL A 279 -1.29 -7.80 15.31
CA VAL A 279 -1.03 -8.78 14.25
C VAL A 279 0.45 -9.18 14.25
N PRO A 280 0.78 -10.46 13.96
CA PRO A 280 2.17 -10.85 13.69
C PRO A 280 2.74 -10.11 12.48
N VAL A 281 3.94 -9.55 12.63
CA VAL A 281 4.64 -8.79 11.59
C VAL A 281 5.74 -9.64 10.97
N THR A 282 5.66 -9.94 9.69
CA THR A 282 6.70 -10.65 8.92
C THR A 282 7.54 -9.65 8.14
N GLY A 283 8.86 -9.63 8.38
CA GLY A 283 9.80 -8.79 7.64
C GLY A 283 10.10 -9.36 6.25
N SER A 284 9.92 -8.57 5.21
CA SER A 284 10.17 -9.00 3.84
C SER A 284 11.47 -8.42 3.30
N ILE A 285 12.39 -9.27 2.84
CA ILE A 285 13.68 -8.89 2.27
C ILE A 285 13.64 -9.09 0.75
N TYR A 286 14.05 -8.07 0.02
CA TYR A 286 14.14 -8.11 -1.43
C TYR A 286 15.55 -8.54 -1.85
N VAL A 287 15.68 -9.75 -2.39
CA VAL A 287 16.99 -10.40 -2.65
C VAL A 287 17.83 -9.63 -3.65
N GLU A 288 17.22 -9.12 -4.73
CA GLU A 288 17.94 -8.41 -5.80
C GLU A 288 18.73 -7.20 -5.28
N GLN A 289 18.27 -6.56 -4.19
CA GLN A 289 19.00 -5.41 -3.60
C GLN A 289 20.36 -5.77 -3.03
N TYR A 290 20.63 -7.07 -2.85
CA TYR A 290 21.88 -7.59 -2.27
C TYR A 290 22.72 -8.34 -3.30
N GLU A 291 22.46 -8.15 -4.59
CA GLU A 291 23.24 -8.78 -5.65
C GLU A 291 24.75 -8.48 -5.46
N GLY A 292 25.55 -9.53 -5.40
CA GLY A 292 27.00 -9.43 -5.17
C GLY A 292 27.43 -9.23 -3.70
N ASP A 293 26.49 -9.05 -2.74
CA ASP A 293 26.81 -8.87 -1.32
C ASP A 293 26.07 -9.86 -0.40
N ALA A 294 26.46 -11.12 -0.48
CA ALA A 294 25.89 -12.17 0.36
C ALA A 294 26.09 -11.94 1.86
N ALA A 295 27.14 -11.22 2.26
CA ALA A 295 27.40 -10.89 3.66
C ALA A 295 26.36 -9.90 4.19
N GLN A 296 26.03 -8.85 3.43
CA GLN A 296 25.00 -7.88 3.78
C GLN A 296 23.60 -8.54 3.78
N PHE A 297 23.31 -9.40 2.78
CA PHE A 297 22.08 -10.18 2.77
C PHE A 297 21.91 -11.03 4.04
N THR A 298 22.96 -11.76 4.43
CA THR A 298 22.92 -12.59 5.66
C THR A 298 22.64 -11.73 6.90
N ARG A 299 23.24 -10.54 7.00
CA ARG A 299 22.99 -9.59 8.09
C ARG A 299 21.54 -9.07 8.07
N ALA A 300 21.01 -8.74 6.89
CA ALA A 300 19.65 -8.28 6.71
C ALA A 300 18.64 -9.35 7.17
N VAL A 301 18.82 -10.60 6.73
CA VAL A 301 18.01 -11.75 7.16
C VAL A 301 18.07 -11.93 8.69
N ALA A 302 19.26 -11.93 9.27
CA ALA A 302 19.44 -12.08 10.70
C ALA A 302 18.79 -10.93 11.50
N GLN A 303 18.84 -9.70 10.99
CA GLN A 303 18.21 -8.55 11.61
C GLN A 303 16.68 -8.65 11.53
N ALA A 304 16.12 -8.95 10.35
CA ALA A 304 14.68 -9.11 10.16
C ALA A 304 14.12 -10.20 11.08
N LEU A 305 14.74 -11.38 11.14
CA LEU A 305 14.33 -12.48 12.03
C LEU A 305 14.41 -12.14 13.52
N ARG A 306 15.29 -11.23 13.91
CA ARG A 306 15.38 -10.78 15.32
C ARG A 306 14.28 -9.80 15.69
N ASP A 307 13.92 -8.91 14.78
CA ASP A 307 13.08 -7.75 15.08
C ASP A 307 11.62 -7.94 14.64
N THR A 308 11.30 -9.01 13.88
CA THR A 308 9.94 -9.34 13.44
C THR A 308 9.55 -10.76 13.87
N ASP A 309 8.31 -11.13 13.60
CA ASP A 309 7.75 -12.43 14.01
C ASP A 309 7.98 -13.53 12.94
N GLY A 310 8.51 -13.17 11.79
CA GLY A 310 8.80 -14.07 10.68
C GLY A 310 9.59 -13.40 9.56
N LEU A 311 9.96 -14.17 8.56
CA LEU A 311 10.70 -13.71 7.38
C LEU A 311 9.97 -14.09 6.11
N MET A 312 9.86 -13.14 5.20
CA MET A 312 9.50 -13.36 3.80
C MET A 312 10.72 -13.05 2.93
N ILE A 313 11.02 -13.91 1.99
CA ILE A 313 12.01 -13.65 0.94
C ILE A 313 11.26 -13.33 -0.34
N PHE A 314 11.49 -12.14 -0.86
CA PHE A 314 10.81 -11.62 -2.03
C PHE A 314 11.74 -11.63 -3.23
N ASP A 315 11.21 -12.07 -4.36
CA ASP A 315 11.84 -12.07 -5.68
C ASP A 315 13.16 -12.87 -5.73
N ILE A 316 13.00 -14.20 -5.81
CA ILE A 316 14.10 -15.17 -5.94
C ILE A 316 14.28 -15.55 -7.41
#